data_0900b48f4dd4aa0423292118650bfd99
#
_entry.id   0900b48f4dd4aa0423292118650bfd99
#
_cell.length_a   1.000
_cell.length_b   1.000
_cell.length_c   1.000
_cell.angle_alpha   90.00
_cell.angle_beta   90.00
_cell.angle_gamma   90.00
#
_symmetry.space_group_name_H-M   'P 1'
#
loop_
_entity.id
_entity.type
_entity.pdbx_description
1 polymer ?
#
loop_
_entity_poly.entity_id
_entity_poly.type
_entity_poly.pdbx_seq_one_letter_code
_entity_poly.pdbx_strand_id
1 'polypeptide(L)'
;IGLGIPAEPLFRSWHMVRKLVQDSGYPNMKVLQFAFDAREPGTNDYLPHNYGRNCVVYTGTHDNETMRGWYGDVAECDRLYADDYIGVTSEETAAWSFIRAAFLSVADTCIIPMQDYLNLGNEARINQPSTLGGNWEWRMLPDACTGELAERMKKLAVTFGRA
;
A
#
# COMPACT_ATOMS: atom_id res chain seq x y z
N ILE A 1 0.12 -38.82 2.46
CA ILE A 1 1.30 -38.70 1.56
C ILE A 1 1.34 -37.25 1.12
N GLY A 2 2.01 -36.42 1.90
CA GLY A 2 2.24 -35.01 1.56
C GLY A 2 3.28 -34.95 0.46
N LEU A 3 2.89 -34.48 -0.72
CA LEU A 3 3.83 -34.04 -1.75
C LEU A 3 4.49 -32.75 -1.26
N GLY A 4 5.57 -32.91 -0.50
CA GLY A 4 6.41 -31.79 -0.14
C GLY A 4 7.06 -31.21 -1.39
N ILE A 5 6.59 -30.08 -1.86
CA ILE A 5 7.30 -29.27 -2.86
C ILE A 5 8.58 -28.81 -2.18
N PRO A 6 9.77 -29.17 -2.70
CA PRO A 6 11.02 -28.71 -2.08
C PRO A 6 11.05 -27.19 -2.04
N ALA A 7 11.41 -26.61 -0.89
CA ALA A 7 11.51 -25.15 -0.74
C ALA A 7 12.56 -24.51 -1.67
N GLU A 8 13.59 -25.25 -2.07
CA GLU A 8 14.64 -24.75 -2.97
C GLU A 8 14.18 -24.19 -4.33
N PRO A 9 13.19 -24.77 -5.05
CA PRO A 9 12.73 -24.19 -6.31
C PRO A 9 12.05 -22.82 -6.12
N LEU A 10 11.36 -22.60 -4.98
CA LEU A 10 10.70 -21.32 -4.68
C LEU A 10 11.73 -20.22 -4.40
N PHE A 11 12.81 -20.51 -3.68
CA PHE A 11 13.89 -19.54 -3.44
C PHE A 11 14.64 -19.19 -4.73
N ARG A 12 14.89 -20.14 -5.61
CA ARG A 12 15.53 -19.88 -6.92
C ARG A 12 14.63 -19.03 -7.81
N SER A 13 13.34 -19.29 -7.86
CA SER A 13 12.39 -18.49 -8.64
C SER A 13 12.30 -17.06 -8.13
N TRP A 14 12.35 -16.84 -6.81
CA TRP A 14 12.33 -15.52 -6.20
C TRP A 14 13.57 -14.67 -6.58
N HIS A 15 14.76 -15.25 -6.53
CA HIS A 15 15.98 -14.59 -7.01
C HIS A 15 15.93 -14.28 -8.50
N MET A 16 15.39 -15.19 -9.31
CA MET A 16 15.26 -14.98 -10.75
C MET A 16 14.28 -13.85 -11.07
N VAL A 17 13.15 -13.77 -10.36
CA VAL A 17 12.16 -12.69 -10.53
C VAL A 17 12.77 -11.34 -10.14
N ARG A 18 13.45 -11.25 -8.99
CA ARG A 18 14.15 -10.02 -8.59
C ARG A 18 15.19 -9.59 -9.63
N LYS A 19 16.00 -10.54 -10.11
CA LYS A 19 16.98 -10.27 -11.15
C LYS A 19 16.32 -9.79 -12.45
N LEU A 20 15.24 -10.41 -12.89
CA LEU A 20 14.51 -10.01 -14.08
C LEU A 20 13.98 -8.57 -13.96
N VAL A 21 13.38 -8.22 -12.81
CA VAL A 21 12.92 -6.85 -12.55
C VAL A 21 14.09 -5.86 -12.61
N GLN A 22 15.23 -6.17 -12.00
CA GLN A 22 16.43 -5.34 -12.04
C GLN A 22 16.98 -5.17 -13.46
N ASP A 23 17.11 -6.27 -14.18
CA ASP A 23 17.65 -6.29 -15.56
C ASP A 23 16.72 -5.57 -16.56
N SER A 24 15.40 -5.57 -16.29
CA SER A 24 14.43 -4.89 -17.15
C SER A 24 14.51 -3.37 -17.08
N GLY A 25 15.05 -2.81 -15.99
CA GLY A 25 15.07 -1.38 -15.72
C GLY A 25 13.69 -0.77 -15.40
N TYR A 26 12.61 -1.57 -15.41
CA TYR A 26 11.28 -1.09 -15.04
C TYR A 26 11.18 -0.84 -13.53
N PRO A 27 10.33 0.13 -13.09
CA PRO A 27 10.10 0.38 -11.70
C PRO A 27 9.41 -0.82 -11.05
N ASN A 28 9.88 -1.19 -9.84
CA ASN A 28 9.25 -2.21 -9.03
C ASN A 28 7.99 -1.67 -8.35
N MET A 29 6.99 -2.51 -8.11
CA MET A 29 5.76 -2.15 -7.41
C MET A 29 5.89 -2.43 -5.92
N LYS A 30 5.52 -1.47 -5.07
CA LYS A 30 5.50 -1.55 -3.62
C LYS A 30 4.11 -1.19 -3.09
N VAL A 31 3.51 -2.09 -2.30
CA VAL A 31 2.17 -1.92 -1.74
C VAL A 31 2.28 -1.93 -0.22
N LEU A 32 1.91 -0.82 0.44
CA LEU A 32 2.07 -0.69 1.89
C LEU A 32 1.24 -1.69 2.68
N GLN A 33 0.06 -2.06 2.22
CA GLN A 33 -0.76 -3.09 2.89
C GLN A 33 -0.05 -4.45 3.02
N PHE A 34 0.95 -4.74 2.20
CA PHE A 34 1.74 -5.98 2.26
C PHE A 34 2.98 -5.87 3.15
N ALA A 35 3.24 -4.68 3.70
CA ALA A 35 4.45 -4.42 4.46
C ALA A 35 4.39 -4.94 5.90
N PHE A 36 3.20 -5.01 6.48
CA PHE A 36 3.03 -5.18 7.93
C PHE A 36 2.60 -6.62 8.26
N ASP A 37 3.58 -7.50 8.27
CA ASP A 37 3.47 -8.87 8.80
C ASP A 37 4.33 -8.96 10.07
N ALA A 38 3.69 -9.07 11.23
CA ALA A 38 4.38 -9.13 12.52
C ALA A 38 5.28 -10.37 12.68
N ARG A 39 5.14 -11.37 11.81
CA ARG A 39 5.98 -12.57 11.77
C ARG A 39 7.35 -12.32 11.11
N GLU A 40 7.44 -11.29 10.26
CA GLU A 40 8.66 -10.94 9.50
C GLU A 40 9.06 -9.47 9.70
N PRO A 41 9.28 -9.03 10.95
CA PRO A 41 9.55 -7.64 11.25
C PRO A 41 10.89 -7.20 10.64
N GLY A 42 10.87 -6.05 9.96
CA GLY A 42 12.07 -5.38 9.43
C GLY A 42 12.63 -5.95 8.12
N THR A 43 12.28 -7.17 7.71
CA THR A 43 12.85 -7.84 6.53
C THR A 43 11.95 -7.83 5.29
N ASN A 44 10.67 -7.46 5.45
CA ASN A 44 9.71 -7.45 4.37
C ASN A 44 10.09 -6.41 3.29
N ASP A 45 10.15 -6.84 2.04
CA ASP A 45 10.51 -6.00 0.88
C ASP A 45 9.51 -4.84 0.62
N TYR A 46 8.32 -4.89 1.21
CA TYR A 46 7.29 -3.84 1.12
C TYR A 46 7.42 -2.77 2.21
N LEU A 47 8.33 -2.92 3.17
CA LEU A 47 8.62 -1.89 4.16
C LEU A 47 9.38 -0.71 3.52
N PRO A 48 8.96 0.54 3.73
CA PRO A 48 9.55 1.71 3.09
C PRO A 48 11.08 1.84 3.22
N HIS A 49 11.67 1.43 4.33
CA HIS A 49 13.12 1.48 4.52
C HIS A 49 13.90 0.45 3.67
N ASN A 50 13.22 -0.54 3.09
CA ASN A 50 13.82 -1.56 2.21
C ASN A 50 13.65 -1.21 0.71
N TYR A 51 13.09 -0.03 0.36
CA TYR A 51 12.88 0.34 -1.03
C TYR A 51 14.17 0.77 -1.73
N GLY A 52 14.29 0.39 -3.01
CA GLY A 52 15.12 1.10 -3.96
C GLY A 52 14.36 2.29 -4.56
N ARG A 53 15.06 3.26 -5.15
CA ARG A 53 14.42 4.46 -5.75
C ARG A 53 13.52 4.12 -6.93
N ASN A 54 14.00 3.26 -7.85
CA ASN A 54 13.25 2.85 -9.04
C ASN A 54 12.06 1.96 -8.68
N CYS A 55 11.07 2.52 -8.02
CA CYS A 55 9.82 1.84 -7.70
C CYS A 55 8.63 2.80 -7.66
N VAL A 56 7.44 2.22 -7.74
CA VAL A 56 6.16 2.88 -7.56
C VAL A 56 5.58 2.39 -6.23
N VAL A 57 5.33 3.29 -5.29
CA VAL A 57 4.67 2.95 -4.03
C VAL A 57 3.18 3.28 -4.08
N TYR A 58 2.38 2.37 -3.56
CA TYR A 58 0.93 2.48 -3.38
C TYR A 58 0.59 2.28 -1.90
N THR A 59 -0.45 2.91 -1.40
CA THR A 59 -1.09 2.48 -0.14
C THR A 59 -1.76 1.13 -0.33
N GLY A 60 -2.56 0.98 -1.37
CA GLY A 60 -3.17 -0.21 -1.90
C GLY A 60 -3.44 -0.05 -3.39
N THR A 61 -3.69 -1.13 -4.12
CA THR A 61 -4.09 -1.14 -5.53
C THR A 61 -5.60 -1.27 -5.67
N HIS A 62 -6.12 -1.36 -6.89
CA HIS A 62 -7.55 -1.61 -7.15
C HIS A 62 -8.03 -2.96 -6.59
N ASP A 63 -7.15 -3.93 -6.41
CA ASP A 63 -7.48 -5.26 -5.87
C ASP A 63 -7.42 -5.33 -4.35
N ASN A 64 -6.85 -4.32 -3.72
CA ASN A 64 -6.73 -4.24 -2.28
C ASN A 64 -7.99 -3.61 -1.64
N GLU A 65 -8.07 -3.69 -0.34
CA GLU A 65 -8.99 -2.91 0.46
C GLU A 65 -8.60 -1.43 0.43
N THR A 66 -9.52 -0.54 0.82
CA THR A 66 -9.10 0.82 1.17
C THR A 66 -8.22 0.79 2.42
N MET A 67 -7.40 1.80 2.63
CA MET A 67 -6.52 1.82 3.83
C MET A 67 -7.31 1.79 5.13
N ARG A 68 -8.44 2.50 5.18
CA ARG A 68 -9.32 2.45 6.36
C ARG A 68 -9.94 1.07 6.56
N GLY A 69 -10.39 0.43 5.47
CA GLY A 69 -10.92 -0.93 5.51
C GLY A 69 -9.88 -1.93 6.00
N TRP A 70 -8.69 -1.93 5.38
CA TRP A 70 -7.56 -2.76 5.79
C TRP A 70 -7.21 -2.59 7.26
N TYR A 71 -7.13 -1.34 7.74
CA TYR A 71 -6.76 -1.04 9.12
C TYR A 71 -7.79 -1.57 10.13
N GLY A 72 -9.06 -1.60 9.75
CA GLY A 72 -10.13 -2.19 10.58
C GLY A 72 -10.17 -3.72 10.57
N ASP A 73 -9.76 -4.34 9.46
CA ASP A 73 -9.96 -5.77 9.22
C ASP A 73 -8.69 -6.61 9.43
N VAL A 74 -7.50 -6.00 9.40
CA VAL A 74 -6.21 -6.68 9.59
C VAL A 74 -6.07 -7.25 11.00
N ALA A 75 -5.29 -8.34 11.14
CA ALA A 75 -4.99 -8.93 12.45
C ALA A 75 -4.36 -7.89 13.41
N GLU A 76 -4.75 -7.93 14.67
CA GLU A 76 -4.31 -6.94 15.67
C GLU A 76 -2.78 -6.84 15.79
N CYS A 77 -2.06 -7.97 15.72
CA CYS A 77 -0.59 -7.96 15.78
C CYS A 77 0.04 -7.21 14.61
N ASP A 78 -0.52 -7.34 13.41
CA ASP A 78 -0.04 -6.66 12.21
C ASP A 78 -0.41 -5.18 12.24
N ARG A 79 -1.59 -4.85 12.77
CA ARG A 79 -2.01 -3.47 13.00
C ARG A 79 -1.11 -2.76 14.00
N LEU A 80 -0.82 -3.39 15.15
CA LEU A 80 0.09 -2.83 16.14
C LEU A 80 1.50 -2.63 15.58
N TYR A 81 1.97 -3.56 14.75
CA TYR A 81 3.25 -3.39 14.06
C TYR A 81 3.24 -2.21 13.10
N ALA A 82 2.15 -2.03 12.35
CA ALA A 82 1.98 -0.86 11.48
C ALA A 82 1.93 0.46 12.28
N ASP A 83 1.23 0.48 13.40
CA ASP A 83 1.13 1.63 14.30
C ASP A 83 2.51 2.07 14.81
N ASP A 84 3.29 1.13 15.31
CA ASP A 84 4.65 1.40 15.79
C ASP A 84 5.57 1.88 14.66
N TYR A 85 5.48 1.26 13.48
CA TYR A 85 6.35 1.59 12.35
C TYR A 85 6.02 2.95 11.71
N ILE A 86 4.75 3.26 11.54
CA ILE A 86 4.27 4.48 10.85
C ILE A 86 4.04 5.62 11.84
N GLY A 87 3.79 5.32 13.11
CA GLY A 87 3.39 6.30 14.10
C GLY A 87 1.91 6.68 13.97
N VAL A 88 1.03 5.70 13.76
CA VAL A 88 -0.43 5.93 13.77
C VAL A 88 -0.88 6.24 15.19
N THR A 89 -1.66 7.31 15.36
CA THR A 89 -2.13 7.75 16.68
C THR A 89 -3.61 7.51 16.93
N SER A 90 -4.38 7.27 15.86
CA SER A 90 -5.80 6.93 15.95
C SER A 90 -6.30 6.31 14.65
N GLU A 91 -7.38 5.53 14.72
CA GLU A 91 -8.05 4.96 13.54
C GLU A 91 -8.49 6.01 12.53
N GLU A 92 -8.99 7.16 13.00
CA GLU A 92 -9.43 8.26 12.13
C GLU A 92 -8.31 8.85 11.29
N THR A 93 -7.08 8.77 11.78
CA THR A 93 -5.89 9.32 11.10
C THR A 93 -5.09 8.25 10.35
N ALA A 94 -5.43 6.96 10.50
CA ALA A 94 -4.66 5.85 9.98
C ALA A 94 -4.38 5.99 8.47
N ALA A 95 -5.41 6.15 7.62
CA ALA A 95 -5.22 6.26 6.18
C ALA A 95 -4.24 7.40 5.81
N TRP A 96 -4.35 8.57 6.44
CA TRP A 96 -3.44 9.69 6.20
C TRP A 96 -2.02 9.45 6.73
N SER A 97 -1.85 8.66 7.78
CA SER A 97 -0.53 8.24 8.26
C SER A 97 0.16 7.32 7.25
N PHE A 98 -0.57 6.37 6.65
CA PHE A 98 -0.07 5.53 5.57
C PHE A 98 0.23 6.32 4.29
N ILE A 99 -0.63 7.26 3.91
CA ILE A 99 -0.37 8.19 2.79
C ILE A 99 0.94 8.94 3.05
N ARG A 100 1.12 9.48 4.24
CA ARG A 100 2.35 10.18 4.62
C ARG A 100 3.58 9.27 4.54
N ALA A 101 3.49 8.01 4.99
CA ALA A 101 4.56 7.03 4.89
C ALA A 101 4.93 6.73 3.43
N ALA A 102 3.93 6.61 2.54
CA ALA A 102 4.17 6.46 1.11
C ALA A 102 4.90 7.67 0.52
N PHE A 103 4.48 8.90 0.85
CA PHE A 103 5.14 10.13 0.40
C PHE A 103 6.56 10.30 0.96
N LEU A 104 6.81 9.87 2.20
CA LEU A 104 8.12 9.93 2.85
C LEU A 104 9.12 8.92 2.25
N SER A 105 8.65 7.86 1.61
CA SER A 105 9.49 6.81 1.06
C SER A 105 10.46 7.34 0.00
N VAL A 106 11.50 6.57 -0.32
CA VAL A 106 12.47 6.91 -1.38
C VAL A 106 11.97 6.57 -2.79
N ALA A 107 10.77 5.99 -2.94
CA ALA A 107 10.21 5.63 -4.24
C ALA A 107 10.11 6.84 -5.17
N ASP A 108 10.53 6.70 -6.42
CA ASP A 108 10.47 7.79 -7.40
C ASP A 108 9.02 8.18 -7.74
N THR A 109 8.08 7.24 -7.65
CA THR A 109 6.66 7.49 -7.91
C THR A 109 5.79 7.04 -6.72
N CYS A 110 4.80 7.85 -6.37
CA CYS A 110 3.82 7.56 -5.33
C CYS A 110 2.41 7.70 -5.90
N ILE A 111 1.61 6.65 -5.83
CA ILE A 111 0.23 6.64 -6.32
C ILE A 111 -0.70 6.26 -5.16
N ILE A 112 -1.64 7.13 -4.85
CA ILE A 112 -2.59 6.95 -3.76
C ILE A 112 -4.01 6.91 -4.33
N PRO A 113 -4.81 5.88 -4.03
CA PRO A 113 -6.23 5.86 -4.37
C PRO A 113 -6.99 7.03 -3.74
N MET A 114 -7.93 7.61 -4.48
CA MET A 114 -8.77 8.70 -3.96
C MET A 114 -9.58 8.28 -2.74
N GLN A 115 -9.96 7.02 -2.64
CA GLN A 115 -10.66 6.45 -1.49
C GLN A 115 -9.88 6.65 -0.19
N ASP A 116 -8.56 6.52 -0.24
CA ASP A 116 -7.69 6.68 0.93
C ASP A 116 -7.59 8.16 1.34
N TYR A 117 -7.46 9.08 0.37
CA TYR A 117 -7.52 10.53 0.65
C TYR A 117 -8.84 10.94 1.27
N LEU A 118 -9.95 10.34 0.82
CA LEU A 118 -11.29 10.57 1.33
C LEU A 118 -11.59 9.81 2.62
N ASN A 119 -10.66 8.99 3.09
CA ASN A 119 -10.80 8.15 4.30
C ASN A 119 -12.04 7.26 4.27
N LEU A 120 -12.34 6.65 3.11
CA LEU A 120 -13.49 5.77 2.91
C LEU A 120 -13.15 4.33 3.32
N GLY A 121 -14.15 3.60 3.82
CA GLY A 121 -14.02 2.18 4.14
C GLY A 121 -14.19 1.27 2.93
N ASN A 122 -14.36 -0.05 3.18
CA ASN A 122 -14.44 -1.08 2.15
C ASN A 122 -15.68 -0.95 1.24
N GLU A 123 -16.67 -0.15 1.61
CA GLU A 123 -17.79 0.24 0.73
C GLU A 123 -17.32 0.97 -0.55
N ALA A 124 -16.13 1.55 -0.52
CA ALA A 124 -15.52 2.23 -1.65
C ALA A 124 -14.46 1.40 -2.38
N ARG A 125 -14.30 0.12 -2.05
CA ARG A 125 -13.36 -0.79 -2.73
C ARG A 125 -13.69 -0.90 -4.21
N ILE A 126 -12.67 -0.89 -5.08
CA ILE A 126 -12.85 -0.95 -6.54
C ILE A 126 -13.12 -2.38 -7.00
N ASN A 127 -12.27 -3.31 -6.56
CA ASN A 127 -12.34 -4.68 -7.00
C ASN A 127 -12.07 -5.64 -5.84
N GLN A 128 -12.87 -6.69 -5.74
CA GLN A 128 -12.63 -7.81 -4.83
C GLN A 128 -12.32 -9.06 -5.67
N PRO A 129 -11.04 -9.48 -5.74
CA PRO A 129 -10.66 -10.66 -6.51
C PRO A 129 -11.48 -11.89 -6.16
N SER A 130 -11.72 -12.74 -7.16
CA SER A 130 -12.49 -13.99 -7.03
C SER A 130 -13.98 -13.82 -6.68
N THR A 131 -14.56 -12.63 -6.90
CA THR A 131 -15.99 -12.39 -6.78
C THR A 131 -16.64 -12.05 -8.12
N LEU A 132 -17.94 -12.30 -8.22
CA LEU A 132 -18.75 -11.93 -9.37
C LEU A 132 -19.72 -10.81 -9.00
N GLY A 133 -19.73 -9.72 -9.79
CA GLY A 133 -20.57 -8.53 -9.56
C GLY A 133 -20.02 -7.57 -8.52
N GLY A 134 -20.51 -6.34 -8.53
CA GLY A 134 -20.13 -5.30 -7.56
C GLY A 134 -18.71 -4.74 -7.73
N ASN A 135 -17.95 -5.18 -8.75
CA ASN A 135 -16.60 -4.72 -9.00
C ASN A 135 -16.57 -3.61 -10.05
N TRP A 136 -15.66 -2.66 -9.90
CA TRP A 136 -15.44 -1.54 -10.84
C TRP A 136 -16.60 -0.54 -10.92
N GLU A 137 -17.51 -0.56 -9.94
CA GLU A 137 -18.71 0.27 -9.91
C GLU A 137 -18.56 1.56 -9.10
N TRP A 138 -17.60 1.58 -8.16
CA TRP A 138 -17.38 2.76 -7.33
C TRP A 138 -17.12 4.03 -8.17
N ARG A 139 -17.75 5.12 -7.78
CA ARG A 139 -17.54 6.45 -8.37
C ARG A 139 -17.45 7.48 -7.27
N MET A 140 -16.48 8.38 -7.39
CA MET A 140 -16.37 9.53 -6.49
C MET A 140 -17.56 10.47 -6.69
N LEU A 141 -18.14 10.95 -5.60
CA LEU A 141 -19.19 11.95 -5.64
C LEU A 141 -18.65 13.28 -6.19
N PRO A 142 -19.45 14.07 -6.91
CA PRO A 142 -19.00 15.32 -7.57
C PRO A 142 -18.31 16.29 -6.62
N ASP A 143 -18.79 16.44 -5.39
CA ASP A 143 -18.28 17.42 -4.41
C ASP A 143 -17.31 16.83 -3.38
N ALA A 144 -16.91 15.58 -3.54
CA ALA A 144 -16.04 14.90 -2.58
C ALA A 144 -14.59 15.46 -2.57
N CYS A 145 -14.11 15.95 -3.72
CA CYS A 145 -12.80 16.60 -3.82
C CYS A 145 -12.92 18.11 -3.48
N THR A 146 -12.98 18.43 -2.20
CA THR A 146 -13.10 19.80 -1.72
C THR A 146 -11.79 20.60 -1.92
N GLY A 147 -11.90 21.93 -1.93
CA GLY A 147 -10.71 22.81 -1.94
C GLY A 147 -9.78 22.55 -0.76
N GLU A 148 -10.32 22.24 0.41
CA GLU A 148 -9.53 21.91 1.60
C GLU A 148 -8.74 20.59 1.41
N LEU A 149 -9.37 19.56 0.85
CA LEU A 149 -8.70 18.31 0.52
C LEU A 149 -7.58 18.55 -0.50
N ALA A 150 -7.86 19.30 -1.56
CA ALA A 150 -6.87 19.61 -2.59
C ALA A 150 -5.65 20.36 -2.01
N GLU A 151 -5.87 21.34 -1.14
CA GLU A 151 -4.77 22.05 -0.47
C GLU A 151 -3.99 21.16 0.49
N ARG A 152 -4.65 20.24 1.19
CA ARG A 152 -3.99 19.24 2.05
C ARG A 152 -3.10 18.29 1.23
N MET A 153 -3.59 17.80 0.10
CA MET A 153 -2.82 16.94 -0.84
C MET A 153 -1.61 17.71 -1.38
N LYS A 154 -1.81 18.94 -1.84
CA LYS A 154 -0.75 19.81 -2.35
C LYS A 154 0.32 20.08 -1.28
N LYS A 155 -0.10 20.43 -0.06
CA LYS A 155 0.82 20.64 1.05
C LYS A 155 1.69 19.41 1.30
N LEU A 156 1.10 18.20 1.26
CA LEU A 156 1.84 16.96 1.43
C LEU A 156 2.85 16.76 0.30
N ALA A 157 2.43 16.94 -0.97
CA ALA A 157 3.31 16.80 -2.12
C ALA A 157 4.51 17.75 -2.06
N VAL A 158 4.26 19.04 -1.75
CA VAL A 158 5.33 20.04 -1.58
C VAL A 158 6.27 19.67 -0.42
N THR A 159 5.73 19.21 0.72
CA THR A 159 6.53 18.86 1.90
C THR A 159 7.55 17.78 1.59
N PHE A 160 7.22 16.83 0.74
CA PHE A 160 8.10 15.70 0.36
C PHE A 160 8.76 15.86 -1.01
N GLY A 161 8.70 17.06 -1.63
CA GLY A 161 9.35 17.31 -2.91
C GLY A 161 8.79 16.49 -4.07
N ARG A 162 7.47 16.23 -4.06
CA ARG A 162 6.75 15.43 -5.06
C ARG A 162 5.77 16.27 -5.89
N ALA A 163 5.90 17.60 -5.87
CA ALA A 163 5.11 18.55 -6.67
C ALA A 163 5.96 19.11 -7.82
#